data_38b525070143ee5266ec86ed3bc7610b
#
_entry.id   38b525070143ee5266ec86ed3bc7610b
#
_cell.length_a   1.000
_cell.length_b   1.000
_cell.length_c   1.000
_cell.angle_alpha   90.00
_cell.angle_beta   90.00
_cell.angle_gamma   90.00
#
_symmetry.space_group_name_H-M   'P 1'
#
loop_
_entity.id
_entity.type
_entity.pdbx_description
1 polymer ?
#
loop_
_entity_poly.entity_id
_entity_poly.type
_entity_poly.pdbx_seq_one_letter_code
_entity_poly.pdbx_strand_id
1 'polypeptide(L)'
;MNTTTLKEVEYEQPEGGAVCSTKYAWARVPPEPAPDERERLKARIRRLLKEKNAVMVSHYYVHPDLQDLAEETGGIVSDSLEMARFGRDHAAQTLVVSGVRFMGETAKILSPEKTVLMPDLDATCSLDLGCPIDEFSAFCDQHPDRTVVVYANT
;
A
#
# COMPACT_ATOMS: atom_id res chain seq x y z
N MET A 1 15.97 8.75 18.74
CA MET A 1 15.44 7.50 18.16
C MET A 1 13.98 7.39 18.60
N ASN A 2 13.03 7.66 17.72
CA ASN A 2 11.61 7.53 18.06
C ASN A 2 11.25 6.05 18.01
N THR A 3 11.02 5.47 19.17
CA THR A 3 10.44 4.12 19.30
C THR A 3 8.99 4.17 18.85
N THR A 4 8.70 3.73 17.63
CA THR A 4 7.34 3.50 17.18
C THR A 4 6.73 2.39 18.04
N THR A 5 5.69 2.71 18.79
CA THR A 5 5.00 1.72 19.62
C THR A 5 4.15 0.85 18.70
N LEU A 6 4.50 -0.43 18.59
CA LEU A 6 3.64 -1.42 17.95
C LEU A 6 2.44 -1.67 18.86
N LYS A 7 1.23 -1.45 18.34
CA LYS A 7 0.01 -1.91 18.98
C LYS A 7 -0.39 -3.23 18.34
N GLU A 8 -0.42 -4.27 19.15
CA GLU A 8 -1.07 -5.52 18.79
C GLU A 8 -2.58 -5.27 18.81
N VAL A 9 -3.25 -5.47 17.69
CA VAL A 9 -4.71 -5.33 17.59
C VAL A 9 -5.28 -6.75 17.63
N GLU A 10 -5.90 -7.11 18.75
CA GLU A 10 -6.70 -8.33 18.82
C GLU A 10 -8.02 -8.10 18.09
N TYR A 11 -8.26 -8.89 17.04
CA TYR A 11 -9.55 -8.91 16.35
C TYR A 11 -10.41 -10.04 16.91
N GLU A 12 -11.63 -9.72 17.35
CA GLU A 12 -12.63 -10.74 17.69
C GLU A 12 -12.97 -11.53 16.43
N GLN A 13 -12.80 -12.85 16.49
CA GLN A 13 -13.18 -13.73 15.39
C GLN A 13 -14.71 -13.92 15.41
N PRO A 14 -15.41 -13.74 14.27
CA PRO A 14 -16.82 -14.05 14.20
C PRO A 14 -17.03 -15.55 14.38
N GLU A 15 -17.97 -15.92 15.26
CA GLU A 15 -18.36 -17.32 15.47
C GLU A 15 -18.86 -17.95 14.16
N GLY A 16 -18.16 -18.98 13.67
CA GLY A 16 -18.62 -19.83 12.56
C GLY A 16 -18.24 -19.40 11.14
N GLY A 17 -17.35 -18.42 10.95
CA GLY A 17 -16.84 -18.02 9.64
C GLY A 17 -15.55 -18.74 9.23
N ALA A 18 -15.23 -18.75 7.93
CA ALA A 18 -13.93 -19.16 7.42
C ALA A 18 -12.84 -18.34 8.12
N VAL A 19 -11.87 -19.01 8.73
CA VAL A 19 -10.85 -18.38 9.57
C VAL A 19 -9.93 -17.55 8.68
N CYS A 20 -10.22 -16.25 8.56
CA CYS A 20 -9.21 -15.31 8.13
C CYS A 20 -8.21 -15.19 9.29
N SER A 21 -7.04 -15.79 9.15
CA SER A 21 -6.03 -15.72 10.19
C SER A 21 -5.48 -14.31 10.29
N THR A 22 -5.91 -13.55 11.29
CA THR A 22 -5.30 -12.28 11.66
C THR A 22 -4.05 -12.45 12.54
N LYS A 23 -3.59 -13.69 12.72
CA LYS A 23 -2.44 -14.05 13.57
C LYS A 23 -1.18 -13.22 13.26
N TYR A 24 -1.04 -12.76 12.05
CA TYR A 24 0.09 -11.95 11.60
C TYR A 24 -0.25 -10.48 11.34
N ALA A 25 -1.50 -10.09 11.60
CA ALA A 25 -1.90 -8.69 11.45
C ALA A 25 -1.30 -7.85 12.58
N TRP A 26 -0.63 -6.78 12.21
CA TRP A 26 -0.08 -5.81 13.15
C TRP A 26 -0.27 -4.39 12.59
N ALA A 27 -0.33 -3.41 13.46
CA ALA A 27 -0.44 -2.02 13.08
C ALA A 27 0.64 -1.18 13.75
N ARG A 28 1.34 -0.37 12.96
CA ARG A 28 2.16 0.73 13.45
C ARG A 28 1.31 1.99 13.45
N VAL A 29 1.15 2.58 14.60
CA VAL A 29 0.49 3.88 14.73
C VAL A 29 1.56 4.90 15.12
N PRO A 30 2.12 5.64 14.14
CA PRO A 30 3.06 6.69 14.46
C PRO A 30 2.37 7.80 15.26
N PRO A 31 3.10 8.52 16.14
CA PRO A 31 2.56 9.69 16.81
C PRO A 31 2.18 10.75 15.75
N GLU A 32 1.03 11.38 15.95
CA GLU A 32 0.63 12.48 15.08
C GLU A 32 1.59 13.66 15.26
N PRO A 33 2.07 14.27 14.17
CA PRO A 33 2.87 15.47 14.24
C PRO A 33 2.04 16.65 14.78
N ALA A 34 2.69 17.58 15.46
CA ALA A 34 2.04 18.83 15.83
C ALA A 34 1.54 19.58 14.59
N PRO A 35 0.47 20.41 14.70
CA PRO A 35 -0.14 21.04 13.53
C PRO A 35 0.82 21.85 12.65
N ASP A 36 1.75 22.60 13.26
CA ASP A 36 2.77 23.37 12.56
C ASP A 36 3.82 22.47 11.87
N GLU A 37 4.18 21.36 12.50
CA GLU A 37 5.06 20.36 11.91
C GLU A 37 4.39 19.65 10.72
N ARG A 38 3.11 19.30 10.88
CA ARG A 38 2.29 18.70 9.81
C ARG A 38 2.31 19.59 8.56
N GLU A 39 2.04 20.88 8.69
CA GLU A 39 2.05 21.81 7.56
C GLU A 39 3.44 21.97 6.94
N ARG A 40 4.50 22.01 7.75
CA ARG A 40 5.88 22.02 7.24
C ARG A 40 6.22 20.76 6.44
N LEU A 41 5.81 19.59 6.93
CA LEU A 41 6.01 18.32 6.22
C LEU A 41 5.23 18.28 4.89
N LYS A 42 3.96 18.68 4.90
CA LYS A 42 3.13 18.76 3.67
C LYS A 42 3.78 19.70 2.64
N ALA A 43 4.19 20.89 3.06
CA ALA A 43 4.88 21.84 2.17
C ALA A 43 6.18 21.28 1.60
N ARG A 44 6.96 20.57 2.42
CA ARG A 44 8.19 19.91 1.98
C ARG A 44 7.93 18.80 0.96
N ILE A 45 6.88 17.98 1.19
CA ILE A 45 6.50 16.90 0.25
C ILE A 45 6.08 17.50 -1.09
N ARG A 46 5.20 18.51 -1.11
CA ARG A 46 4.78 19.20 -2.36
C ARG A 46 5.99 19.69 -3.15
N ARG A 47 6.96 20.32 -2.48
CA ARG A 47 8.17 20.79 -3.12
C ARG A 47 8.99 19.64 -3.71
N LEU A 48 9.22 18.57 -2.94
CA LEU A 48 10.03 17.43 -3.37
C LEU A 48 9.39 16.70 -4.55
N LEU A 49 8.06 16.52 -4.58
CA LEU A 49 7.37 15.91 -5.70
C LEU A 49 7.63 16.69 -6.99
N LYS A 50 7.55 18.02 -6.93
CA LYS A 50 7.86 18.89 -8.08
C LYS A 50 9.33 18.83 -8.49
N GLU A 51 10.27 18.95 -7.53
CA GLU A 51 11.71 18.95 -7.80
C GLU A 51 12.19 17.62 -8.39
N LYS A 52 11.57 16.51 -8.00
CA LYS A 52 11.93 15.15 -8.43
C LYS A 52 11.14 14.64 -9.63
N ASN A 53 10.29 15.47 -10.25
CA ASN A 53 9.37 15.02 -11.29
C ASN A 53 8.62 13.74 -10.85
N ALA A 54 8.05 13.79 -9.65
CA ALA A 54 7.36 12.69 -9.03
C ALA A 54 5.88 13.00 -8.90
N VAL A 55 5.05 11.97 -8.96
CA VAL A 55 3.62 12.03 -8.65
C VAL A 55 3.29 11.08 -7.52
N MET A 56 2.41 11.52 -6.63
CA MET A 56 1.93 10.73 -5.51
C MET A 56 0.61 10.06 -5.87
N VAL A 57 0.51 8.76 -5.65
CA VAL A 57 -0.73 8.00 -5.78
C VAL A 57 -1.06 7.38 -4.42
N SER A 58 -2.27 7.62 -3.93
CA SER A 58 -2.68 7.24 -2.58
C SER A 58 -3.87 6.31 -2.62
N HIS A 59 -3.81 5.26 -1.80
CA HIS A 59 -4.97 4.41 -1.59
C HIS A 59 -5.96 5.11 -0.66
N TYR A 60 -7.25 4.92 -0.89
CA TYR A 60 -8.30 5.57 -0.09
C TYR A 60 -8.38 5.09 1.38
N TYR A 61 -7.55 4.12 1.78
CA TYR A 61 -7.41 3.69 3.18
C TYR A 61 -6.33 4.44 3.98
N VAL A 62 -5.46 5.21 3.29
CA VAL A 62 -4.40 5.93 3.99
C VAL A 62 -4.93 7.17 4.69
N HIS A 63 -4.11 7.76 5.56
CA HIS A 63 -4.46 8.96 6.31
C HIS A 63 -4.93 10.08 5.37
N PRO A 64 -5.98 10.87 5.73
CA PRO A 64 -6.51 11.94 4.89
C PRO A 64 -5.46 12.92 4.36
N ASP A 65 -4.48 13.31 5.17
CA ASP A 65 -3.40 14.20 4.72
C ASP A 65 -2.63 13.66 3.50
N LEU A 66 -2.48 12.33 3.38
CA LEU A 66 -1.81 11.71 2.24
C LEU A 66 -2.73 11.67 1.01
N GLN A 67 -4.03 11.54 1.23
CA GLN A 67 -5.03 11.64 0.17
C GLN A 67 -5.06 13.07 -0.38
N ASP A 68 -5.18 14.07 0.49
CA ASP A 68 -5.16 15.49 0.12
C ASP A 68 -3.88 15.83 -0.66
N LEU A 69 -2.71 15.39 -0.17
CA LEU A 69 -1.43 15.62 -0.85
C LEU A 69 -1.39 15.00 -2.26
N ALA A 70 -1.95 13.81 -2.46
CA ALA A 70 -1.99 13.19 -3.76
C ALA A 70 -2.84 14.04 -4.73
N GLU A 71 -4.05 14.45 -4.33
CA GLU A 71 -4.94 15.26 -5.16
C GLU A 71 -4.37 16.65 -5.43
N GLU A 72 -3.87 17.35 -4.41
CA GLU A 72 -3.29 18.69 -4.51
C GLU A 72 -2.06 18.75 -5.42
N THR A 73 -1.34 17.66 -5.58
CA THR A 73 -0.08 17.59 -6.35
C THR A 73 -0.26 16.94 -7.74
N GLY A 74 -1.50 16.73 -8.18
CA GLY A 74 -1.81 16.20 -9.51
C GLY A 74 -1.75 14.67 -9.59
N GLY A 75 -1.77 13.99 -8.45
CA GLY A 75 -1.92 12.56 -8.35
C GLY A 75 -3.37 12.10 -8.25
N ILE A 76 -3.58 10.93 -7.66
CA ILE A 76 -4.92 10.32 -7.54
C ILE A 76 -5.08 9.62 -6.19
N VAL A 77 -6.32 9.59 -5.70
CA VAL A 77 -6.77 8.73 -4.60
C VAL A 77 -7.70 7.68 -5.20
N SER A 78 -7.35 6.40 -5.09
CA SER A 78 -8.12 5.35 -5.73
C SER A 78 -7.87 3.96 -5.13
N ASP A 79 -8.41 2.92 -5.77
CA ASP A 79 -8.05 1.53 -5.52
C ASP A 79 -6.66 1.19 -6.10
N SER A 80 -6.14 0.03 -5.71
CA SER A 80 -4.78 -0.40 -6.05
C SER A 80 -4.54 -0.53 -7.56
N LEU A 81 -5.53 -1.01 -8.32
CA LEU A 81 -5.37 -1.22 -9.76
C LEU A 81 -5.40 0.11 -10.52
N GLU A 82 -6.30 1.01 -10.14
CA GLU A 82 -6.40 2.32 -10.76
C GLU A 82 -5.19 3.21 -10.42
N MET A 83 -4.67 3.12 -9.19
CA MET A 83 -3.39 3.75 -8.81
C MET A 83 -2.25 3.32 -9.74
N ALA A 84 -2.15 2.02 -10.04
CA ALA A 84 -1.11 1.49 -10.91
C ALA A 84 -1.30 1.89 -12.38
N ARG A 85 -2.54 1.92 -12.88
CA ARG A 85 -2.87 2.41 -14.24
C ARG A 85 -2.57 3.90 -14.38
N PHE A 86 -3.03 4.71 -13.44
CA PHE A 86 -2.73 6.13 -13.42
C PHE A 86 -1.22 6.39 -13.42
N GLY A 87 -0.47 5.66 -12.56
CA GLY A 87 0.98 5.76 -12.49
C GLY A 87 1.67 5.41 -13.82
N ARG A 88 1.18 4.39 -14.52
CA ARG A 88 1.68 4.00 -15.85
C ARG A 88 1.48 5.12 -16.87
N ASP A 89 0.29 5.71 -16.89
CA ASP A 89 -0.12 6.68 -17.93
C ASP A 89 0.34 8.11 -17.62
N HIS A 90 0.73 8.40 -16.38
CA HIS A 90 1.20 9.71 -15.96
C HIS A 90 2.62 10.01 -16.47
N ALA A 91 2.90 11.28 -16.83
CA ALA A 91 4.18 11.68 -17.40
C ALA A 91 5.38 11.66 -16.43
N ALA A 92 5.14 11.67 -15.12
CA ALA A 92 6.20 11.61 -14.11
C ALA A 92 7.02 10.32 -14.20
N GLN A 93 8.33 10.43 -13.96
CA GLN A 93 9.24 9.29 -13.97
C GLN A 93 9.36 8.59 -12.61
N THR A 94 8.86 9.24 -11.56
CA THR A 94 8.86 8.69 -10.20
C THR A 94 7.43 8.65 -9.66
N LEU A 95 7.03 7.48 -9.18
CA LEU A 95 5.76 7.26 -8.50
C LEU A 95 6.02 7.10 -7.00
N VAL A 96 5.33 7.90 -6.19
CA VAL A 96 5.31 7.72 -4.73
C VAL A 96 3.98 7.06 -4.37
N VAL A 97 4.04 5.78 -3.98
CA VAL A 97 2.84 4.97 -3.71
C VAL A 97 2.58 4.96 -2.21
N SER A 98 1.49 5.60 -1.79
CA SER A 98 0.98 5.58 -0.42
C SER A 98 -0.07 4.48 -0.29
N GLY A 99 0.35 3.34 0.23
CA GLY A 99 -0.47 2.14 0.38
C GLY A 99 0.37 0.99 0.92
N VAL A 100 -0.12 -0.23 0.81
CA VAL A 100 0.60 -1.43 1.21
C VAL A 100 1.51 -1.96 0.08
N ARG A 101 2.49 -2.78 0.43
CA ARG A 101 3.60 -3.20 -0.44
C ARG A 101 3.17 -3.70 -1.83
N PHE A 102 2.17 -4.59 -1.93
CA PHE A 102 1.74 -5.12 -3.23
C PHE A 102 1.28 -4.03 -4.21
N MET A 103 0.79 -2.89 -3.72
CA MET A 103 0.35 -1.77 -4.58
C MET A 103 1.54 -1.11 -5.29
N GLY A 104 2.66 -0.97 -4.57
CA GLY A 104 3.91 -0.52 -5.19
C GLY A 104 4.51 -1.54 -6.14
N GLU A 105 4.44 -2.82 -5.80
CA GLU A 105 4.87 -3.92 -6.67
C GLU A 105 4.04 -3.96 -7.96
N THR A 106 2.72 -3.85 -7.87
CA THR A 106 1.82 -3.77 -9.03
C THR A 106 2.14 -2.54 -9.89
N ALA A 107 2.34 -1.38 -9.26
CA ALA A 107 2.74 -0.17 -9.99
C ALA A 107 4.09 -0.36 -10.71
N LYS A 108 5.04 -1.04 -10.09
CA LYS A 108 6.34 -1.34 -10.70
C LYS A 108 6.24 -2.34 -11.86
N ILE A 109 5.38 -3.34 -11.74
CA ILE A 109 5.13 -4.33 -12.81
C ILE A 109 4.51 -3.64 -14.04
N LEU A 110 3.56 -2.72 -13.83
CA LEU A 110 2.92 -1.98 -14.93
C LEU A 110 3.78 -0.84 -15.50
N SER A 111 4.82 -0.42 -14.79
CA SER A 111 5.71 0.69 -15.16
C SER A 111 7.17 0.33 -14.87
N PRO A 112 7.73 -0.69 -15.55
CA PRO A 112 9.07 -1.19 -15.23
C PRO A 112 10.19 -0.17 -15.45
N GLU A 113 9.97 0.83 -16.30
CA GLU A 113 10.90 1.94 -16.58
C GLU A 113 10.89 3.04 -15.51
N LYS A 114 9.82 3.15 -14.70
CA LYS A 114 9.68 4.19 -13.70
C LYS A 114 10.29 3.79 -12.35
N THR A 115 10.72 4.79 -11.60
CA THR A 115 11.08 4.61 -10.20
C THR A 115 9.82 4.58 -9.35
N VAL A 116 9.61 3.51 -8.59
CA VAL A 116 8.50 3.39 -7.64
C VAL A 116 9.06 3.45 -6.23
N LEU A 117 8.58 4.40 -5.44
CA LEU A 117 8.97 4.62 -4.05
C LEU A 117 7.78 4.35 -3.14
N MET A 118 8.03 3.67 -2.05
CA MET A 118 7.06 3.44 -0.99
C MET A 118 7.62 3.95 0.34
N PRO A 119 6.82 4.67 1.14
CA PRO A 119 7.26 5.17 2.45
C PRO A 119 7.57 4.07 3.46
N ASP A 120 6.82 2.95 3.39
CA ASP A 120 6.97 1.80 4.29
C ASP A 120 6.78 0.50 3.51
N LEU A 121 7.84 -0.29 3.40
CA LEU A 121 7.81 -1.60 2.74
C LEU A 121 7.31 -2.73 3.65
N ASP A 122 7.20 -2.48 4.95
CA ASP A 122 6.64 -3.43 5.91
C ASP A 122 5.11 -3.33 5.98
N ALA A 123 4.52 -2.30 5.38
CA ALA A 123 3.07 -2.19 5.26
C ALA A 123 2.54 -3.26 4.31
N THR A 124 1.84 -4.27 4.86
CA THR A 124 1.31 -5.42 4.14
C THR A 124 -0.22 -5.47 4.20
N CYS A 125 -0.81 -6.39 3.44
CA CYS A 125 -2.24 -6.64 3.42
C CYS A 125 -2.54 -7.96 4.14
N SER A 126 -3.63 -8.02 4.92
CA SER A 126 -4.05 -9.26 5.59
C SER A 126 -4.42 -10.37 4.59
N LEU A 127 -4.84 -10.04 3.38
CA LEU A 127 -5.11 -11.01 2.32
C LEU A 127 -3.81 -11.66 1.82
N ASP A 128 -2.74 -10.87 1.65
CA ASP A 128 -1.40 -11.36 1.31
C ASP A 128 -0.85 -12.27 2.41
N LEU A 129 -0.90 -11.82 3.66
CA LEU A 129 -0.46 -12.61 4.81
C LEU A 129 -1.30 -13.86 5.06
N GLY A 130 -2.57 -13.85 4.67
CA GLY A 130 -3.51 -14.96 4.82
C GLY A 130 -3.40 -16.05 3.75
N CYS A 131 -2.54 -15.86 2.74
CA CYS A 131 -2.33 -16.80 1.64
C CYS A 131 -0.84 -17.10 1.43
N PRO A 132 -0.18 -17.85 2.35
CA PRO A 132 1.22 -18.20 2.23
C PRO A 132 1.48 -18.98 0.93
N ILE A 133 2.52 -18.59 0.19
CA ILE A 133 2.80 -19.14 -1.13
C ILE A 133 3.00 -20.67 -1.13
N ASP A 134 3.63 -21.21 -0.09
CA ASP A 134 3.89 -22.65 0.00
C ASP A 134 2.58 -23.44 0.20
N GLU A 135 1.66 -22.94 1.04
CA GLU A 135 0.36 -23.56 1.27
C GLU A 135 -0.52 -23.47 0.03
N PHE A 136 -0.50 -22.32 -0.65
CA PHE A 136 -1.26 -22.11 -1.88
C PHE A 136 -0.73 -22.96 -3.02
N SER A 137 0.59 -23.09 -3.18
CA SER A 137 1.21 -23.97 -4.18
C SER A 137 0.83 -25.43 -3.94
N ALA A 138 0.92 -25.90 -2.70
CA ALA A 138 0.52 -27.26 -2.35
C ALA A 138 -0.97 -27.53 -2.62
N PHE A 139 -1.83 -26.53 -2.41
CA PHE A 139 -3.25 -26.63 -2.78
C PHE A 139 -3.44 -26.71 -4.30
N CYS A 140 -2.73 -25.90 -5.08
CA CYS A 140 -2.80 -25.93 -6.55
C CYS A 140 -2.34 -27.29 -7.11
N ASP A 141 -1.27 -27.88 -6.55
CA ASP A 141 -0.75 -29.17 -6.96
C ASP A 141 -1.77 -30.33 -6.77
N GLN A 142 -2.68 -30.20 -5.82
CA GLN A 142 -3.78 -31.14 -5.60
C GLN A 142 -4.93 -30.98 -6.62
N HIS A 143 -4.92 -29.90 -7.41
CA HIS A 143 -5.97 -29.58 -8.38
C HIS A 143 -5.41 -29.19 -9.75
N PRO A 144 -4.58 -30.05 -10.38
CA PRO A 144 -3.86 -29.73 -11.62
C PRO A 144 -4.77 -29.52 -12.84
N ASP A 145 -6.05 -29.93 -12.73
CA ASP A 145 -7.07 -29.77 -13.76
C ASP A 145 -7.79 -28.41 -13.71
N ARG A 146 -7.44 -27.54 -12.75
CA ARG A 146 -8.09 -26.24 -12.55
C ARG A 146 -7.20 -25.08 -12.95
N THR A 147 -7.84 -24.04 -13.48
CA THR A 147 -7.16 -22.77 -13.72
C THR A 147 -7.14 -21.95 -12.43
N VAL A 148 -5.97 -21.49 -12.06
CA VAL A 148 -5.80 -20.61 -10.90
C VAL A 148 -6.25 -19.19 -11.24
N VAL A 149 -7.16 -18.65 -10.45
CA VAL A 149 -7.62 -17.25 -10.54
C VAL A 149 -7.58 -16.66 -9.14
N VAL A 150 -6.79 -15.61 -8.96
CA VAL A 150 -6.59 -14.93 -7.67
C VAL A 150 -6.68 -13.42 -7.83
N TYR A 151 -6.83 -12.72 -6.72
CA TYR A 151 -6.65 -11.26 -6.67
C TYR A 151 -5.15 -10.92 -6.71
N ALA A 152 -4.82 -9.75 -7.25
CA ALA A 152 -3.42 -9.30 -7.35
C ALA A 152 -2.71 -9.13 -6.00
N ASN A 153 -3.45 -9.04 -4.92
CA ASN A 153 -2.98 -8.91 -3.53
C ASN A 153 -3.07 -10.21 -2.72
N THR A 154 -3.10 -11.32 -3.39
CA THR A 154 -3.18 -12.64 -2.75
C THR A 154 -1.89 -13.40 -2.96
#